data_f9c3890f7faa145d53b48f93ef24437e
#
_entry.id   f9c3890f7faa145d53b48f93ef24437e
#
_cell.length_a   1.000
_cell.length_b   1.000
_cell.length_c   1.000
_cell.angle_alpha   90.00
_cell.angle_beta   90.00
_cell.angle_gamma   90.00
#
_symmetry.space_group_name_H-M   'P 1'
#
loop_
_entity.id
_entity.type
_entity.pdbx_description
1 polymer ?
#
loop_
_entity_poly.entity_id
_entity_poly.type
_entity_poly.pdbx_seq_one_letter_code
_entity_poly.pdbx_strand_id
1 'polypeptide(L)'
;FIIATITLYKQLQYMQNSNLGMNLNQLLVIQGPTVSSEGQAEKNFAFKNTLSQLAFVKKQCASNNVPGVGYNFSTEGITKMNNPQKGDDKKSYSMFICDQNFFDTYGINFAQGKTFEPNDAERSWNNVRKVIINEKAAQQFGFDLKQNIIGQKITWGEPFEIIGVVKDYHHLSFREQIKPTIYLGSVSFGYFTVQVDS
;
A
#
# COMPACT_ATOMS: atom_id res chain seq x y z
N PHE A 1 -9.14 -41.22 0.16
CA PHE A 1 -10.10 -40.12 0.32
C PHE A 1 -9.93 -39.42 1.69
N ILE A 2 -9.99 -40.10 2.82
CA ILE A 2 -9.93 -39.52 4.17
C ILE A 2 -8.67 -38.68 4.39
N ILE A 3 -7.48 -39.19 4.02
CA ILE A 3 -6.21 -38.46 4.18
C ILE A 3 -6.21 -37.16 3.35
N ALA A 4 -6.70 -37.21 2.12
CA ALA A 4 -6.79 -36.00 1.27
C ALA A 4 -7.74 -34.95 1.87
N THR A 5 -8.89 -35.37 2.39
CA THR A 5 -9.85 -34.47 3.04
C THR A 5 -9.28 -33.84 4.29
N ILE A 6 -8.57 -34.59 5.14
CA ILE A 6 -7.90 -34.06 6.35
C ILE A 6 -6.80 -33.09 5.97
N THR A 7 -6.03 -33.37 4.90
CA THR A 7 -4.97 -32.48 4.42
C THR A 7 -5.55 -31.16 3.91
N LEU A 8 -6.61 -31.21 3.10
CA LEU A 8 -7.31 -30.03 2.62
C LEU A 8 -7.91 -29.21 3.77
N TYR A 9 -8.53 -29.87 4.75
CA TYR A 9 -9.08 -29.20 5.92
C TYR A 9 -7.99 -28.47 6.73
N LYS A 10 -6.86 -29.13 6.98
CA LYS A 10 -5.70 -28.50 7.66
C LYS A 10 -5.12 -27.34 6.88
N GLN A 11 -5.04 -27.44 5.55
CA GLN A 11 -4.58 -26.34 4.70
C GLN A 11 -5.53 -25.15 4.75
N LEU A 12 -6.85 -25.38 4.71
CA LEU A 12 -7.85 -24.32 4.85
C LEU A 12 -7.76 -23.64 6.23
N GLN A 13 -7.65 -24.44 7.28
CA GLN A 13 -7.51 -23.94 8.64
C GLN A 13 -6.21 -23.12 8.83
N TYR A 14 -5.11 -23.58 8.23
CA TYR A 14 -3.86 -22.83 8.22
C TYR A 14 -4.01 -21.49 7.51
N MET A 15 -4.64 -21.45 6.32
CA MET A 15 -4.86 -20.22 5.57
C MET A 15 -5.78 -19.23 6.31
N GLN A 16 -6.83 -19.72 6.97
CA GLN A 16 -7.76 -18.88 7.74
C GLN A 16 -7.13 -18.28 8.99
N ASN A 17 -6.23 -19.01 9.64
CA ASN A 17 -5.58 -18.59 10.89
C ASN A 17 -4.23 -17.90 10.69
N SER A 18 -3.72 -17.84 9.45
CA SER A 18 -2.44 -17.21 9.17
C SER A 18 -2.57 -15.68 9.20
N ASN A 19 -1.59 -15.03 9.85
CA ASN A 19 -1.55 -13.58 9.94
C ASN A 19 -1.11 -12.97 8.61
N LEU A 20 -2.02 -12.29 7.93
CA LEU A 20 -1.74 -11.58 6.67
C LEU A 20 -0.77 -10.39 6.85
N GLY A 21 -0.49 -9.97 8.09
CA GLY A 21 0.23 -8.73 8.37
C GLY A 21 -0.65 -7.47 8.30
N MET A 22 -1.96 -7.67 8.16
CA MET A 22 -2.98 -6.62 8.10
C MET A 22 -4.30 -7.10 8.73
N ASN A 23 -5.20 -6.18 9.03
CA ASN A 23 -6.54 -6.45 9.55
C ASN A 23 -7.58 -6.20 8.47
N LEU A 24 -8.35 -7.22 8.11
CA LEU A 24 -9.44 -7.15 7.13
C LEU A 24 -10.84 -7.19 7.79
N ASN A 25 -10.90 -7.21 9.13
CA ASN A 25 -12.18 -7.32 9.83
C ASN A 25 -12.99 -6.02 9.68
N GLN A 26 -14.28 -6.19 9.38
CA GLN A 26 -15.24 -5.09 9.30
C GLN A 26 -14.87 -4.02 8.26
N LEU A 27 -14.15 -4.39 7.21
CA LEU A 27 -13.85 -3.52 6.09
C LEU A 27 -14.91 -3.65 5.00
N LEU A 28 -15.46 -2.52 4.59
CA LEU A 28 -16.27 -2.37 3.39
C LEU A 28 -15.44 -1.66 2.32
N VAL A 29 -15.32 -2.28 1.16
CA VAL A 29 -14.63 -1.70 0.01
C VAL A 29 -15.66 -1.24 -1.01
N ILE A 30 -15.59 0.02 -1.38
CA ILE A 30 -16.45 0.67 -2.38
C ILE A 30 -15.56 1.01 -3.57
N GLN A 31 -15.89 0.47 -4.74
CA GLN A 31 -15.17 0.80 -5.97
C GLN A 31 -15.54 2.22 -6.40
N GLY A 32 -14.52 3.02 -6.69
CA GLY A 32 -14.69 4.35 -7.21
C GLY A 32 -15.17 4.38 -8.66
N PRO A 33 -15.53 5.56 -9.18
CA PRO A 33 -15.95 5.71 -10.57
C PRO A 33 -14.85 5.29 -11.55
N THR A 34 -15.21 4.50 -12.55
CA THR A 34 -14.30 4.07 -13.63
C THR A 34 -14.21 5.10 -14.75
N VAL A 35 -15.15 6.02 -14.82
CA VAL A 35 -15.20 7.09 -15.82
C VAL A 35 -14.92 8.43 -15.14
N SER A 36 -13.95 9.16 -15.67
CA SER A 36 -13.63 10.51 -15.21
C SER A 36 -14.48 11.52 -15.99
N SER A 37 -15.15 12.40 -15.27
CA SER A 37 -15.88 13.55 -15.81
C SER A 37 -15.33 14.85 -15.21
N GLU A 38 -15.67 15.97 -15.80
CA GLU A 38 -15.34 17.28 -15.22
C GLU A 38 -15.93 17.41 -13.80
N GLY A 39 -15.13 17.89 -12.85
CA GLY A 39 -15.52 17.99 -11.45
C GLY A 39 -15.60 16.66 -10.70
N GLN A 40 -15.09 15.55 -11.28
CA GLN A 40 -15.16 14.25 -10.63
C GLN A 40 -14.25 14.17 -9.37
N ALA A 41 -13.13 14.86 -9.39
CA ALA A 41 -12.23 14.89 -8.24
C ALA A 41 -12.92 15.52 -7.02
N GLU A 42 -13.59 16.64 -7.19
CA GLU A 42 -14.33 17.35 -6.14
C GLU A 42 -15.46 16.48 -5.59
N LYS A 43 -16.20 15.78 -6.47
CA LYS A 43 -17.25 14.83 -6.05
C LYS A 43 -16.67 13.68 -5.22
N ASN A 44 -15.54 13.16 -5.61
CA ASN A 44 -14.86 12.07 -4.89
C ASN A 44 -14.36 12.54 -3.51
N PHE A 45 -13.81 13.77 -3.42
CA PHE A 45 -13.46 14.37 -2.14
C PHE A 45 -14.67 14.58 -1.25
N ALA A 46 -15.77 15.12 -1.80
CA ALA A 46 -17.02 15.30 -1.06
C ALA A 46 -17.57 13.96 -0.56
N PHE A 47 -17.56 12.93 -1.41
CA PHE A 47 -17.98 11.57 -1.03
C PHE A 47 -17.10 11.01 0.10
N LYS A 48 -15.77 11.10 -0.02
CA LYS A 48 -14.83 10.69 1.03
C LYS A 48 -15.13 11.41 2.35
N ASN A 49 -15.35 12.72 2.31
CA ASN A 49 -15.67 13.51 3.51
C ASN A 49 -17.04 13.09 4.10
N THR A 50 -18.03 12.82 3.28
CA THR A 50 -19.34 12.32 3.75
C THR A 50 -19.20 10.97 4.43
N LEU A 51 -18.42 10.04 3.89
CA LEU A 51 -18.14 8.74 4.52
C LEU A 51 -17.56 8.91 5.93
N SER A 52 -16.65 9.87 6.14
CA SER A 52 -16.02 10.10 7.45
C SER A 52 -17.00 10.65 8.50
N GLN A 53 -18.13 11.21 8.08
CA GLN A 53 -19.14 11.78 8.98
C GLN A 53 -20.20 10.75 9.41
N LEU A 54 -20.22 9.57 8.82
CA LEU A 54 -21.18 8.53 9.18
C LEU A 54 -20.81 7.92 10.55
N ALA A 55 -21.76 7.88 11.45
CA ALA A 55 -21.54 7.48 12.86
C ALA A 55 -20.97 6.06 13.02
N PHE A 56 -21.22 5.17 12.05
CA PHE A 56 -20.72 3.80 12.06
C PHE A 56 -19.36 3.62 11.38
N VAL A 57 -18.77 4.67 10.82
CA VAL A 57 -17.45 4.63 10.17
C VAL A 57 -16.38 5.04 11.18
N LYS A 58 -15.49 4.09 11.51
CA LYS A 58 -14.35 4.32 12.42
C LYS A 58 -13.15 4.89 11.70
N LYS A 59 -12.83 4.34 10.55
CA LYS A 59 -11.67 4.72 9.73
C LYS A 59 -12.05 4.66 8.27
N GLN A 60 -11.35 5.42 7.46
CA GLN A 60 -11.49 5.36 6.01
C GLN A 60 -10.19 5.73 5.31
N CYS A 61 -10.02 5.19 4.10
CA CYS A 61 -8.94 5.57 3.21
C CYS A 61 -9.38 5.52 1.75
N ALA A 62 -8.61 6.17 0.89
CA ALA A 62 -8.75 6.09 -0.56
C ALA A 62 -7.44 5.61 -1.18
N SER A 63 -7.54 4.75 -2.21
CA SER A 63 -6.38 4.17 -2.86
C SER A 63 -6.66 3.78 -4.31
N ASN A 64 -5.59 3.53 -5.08
CA ASN A 64 -5.71 3.02 -6.45
C ASN A 64 -5.98 1.52 -6.51
N ASN A 65 -5.76 0.81 -5.41
CA ASN A 65 -5.90 -0.63 -5.31
C ASN A 65 -6.22 -1.04 -3.86
N VAL A 66 -6.66 -2.28 -3.68
CA VAL A 66 -7.00 -2.84 -2.36
C VAL A 66 -6.42 -4.24 -2.20
N PRO A 67 -6.15 -4.70 -0.96
CA PRO A 67 -5.75 -6.07 -0.69
C PRO A 67 -6.71 -7.10 -1.31
N GLY A 68 -6.15 -8.15 -1.89
CA GLY A 68 -6.88 -9.19 -2.63
C GLY A 68 -6.98 -8.92 -4.13
N VAL A 69 -6.69 -7.73 -4.60
CA VAL A 69 -6.68 -7.36 -6.02
C VAL A 69 -5.23 -7.24 -6.51
N GLY A 70 -4.94 -7.76 -7.72
CA GLY A 70 -3.60 -7.67 -8.31
C GLY A 70 -3.11 -6.23 -8.42
N TYR A 71 -1.80 -6.02 -8.31
CA TYR A 71 -1.23 -4.67 -8.45
C TYR A 71 -1.54 -4.09 -9.83
N ASN A 72 -1.95 -2.83 -9.87
CA ASN A 72 -2.35 -2.15 -11.11
C ASN A 72 -1.18 -1.94 -12.05
N PHE A 73 -0.01 -1.63 -11.53
CA PHE A 73 1.20 -1.45 -12.32
C PHE A 73 2.48 -1.68 -11.50
N SER A 74 3.54 -1.97 -12.22
CA SER A 74 4.91 -2.03 -11.72
C SER A 74 5.82 -1.26 -12.66
N THR A 75 6.96 -0.85 -12.16
CA THR A 75 7.95 -0.11 -12.96
C THR A 75 9.38 -0.56 -12.62
N GLU A 76 10.27 -0.31 -13.55
CA GLU A 76 11.72 -0.48 -13.43
C GLU A 76 12.40 0.89 -13.46
N GLY A 77 13.71 0.93 -13.43
CA GLY A 77 14.47 2.18 -13.49
C GLY A 77 14.50 2.96 -12.18
N ILE A 78 14.06 2.36 -11.07
CA ILE A 78 14.17 2.96 -9.74
C ILE A 78 15.42 2.43 -9.06
N THR A 79 16.28 3.33 -8.62
CA THR A 79 17.55 2.95 -7.99
C THR A 79 17.76 3.71 -6.68
N LYS A 80 18.62 3.17 -5.83
CA LYS A 80 19.12 3.89 -4.66
C LYS A 80 19.94 5.09 -5.14
N MET A 81 19.67 6.29 -4.61
CA MET A 81 20.35 7.51 -5.05
C MET A 81 21.84 7.46 -4.74
N ASN A 82 22.20 6.98 -3.54
CA ASN A 82 23.57 6.84 -3.12
C ASN A 82 24.06 5.41 -3.37
N ASN A 83 25.13 5.26 -4.14
CA ASN A 83 25.78 3.99 -4.43
C ASN A 83 24.87 2.95 -5.14
N PRO A 84 24.30 3.29 -6.32
CA PRO A 84 23.53 2.32 -7.10
C PRO A 84 24.43 1.18 -7.57
N GLN A 85 23.91 -0.04 -7.58
CA GLN A 85 24.63 -1.21 -8.05
C GLN A 85 24.28 -1.51 -9.52
N LYS A 86 25.18 -2.15 -10.24
CA LYS A 86 24.93 -2.56 -11.62
C LYS A 86 23.71 -3.49 -11.68
N GLY A 87 22.74 -3.14 -12.50
CA GLY A 87 21.50 -3.90 -12.68
C GLY A 87 20.35 -3.50 -11.74
N ASP A 88 20.54 -2.53 -10.86
CA ASP A 88 19.45 -1.98 -10.02
C ASP A 88 18.32 -1.39 -10.87
N ASP A 89 18.66 -0.81 -12.00
CA ASP A 89 17.75 -0.23 -12.99
C ASP A 89 16.79 -1.25 -13.62
N LYS A 90 17.13 -2.55 -13.56
CA LYS A 90 16.31 -3.64 -14.10
C LYS A 90 15.40 -4.29 -13.06
N LYS A 91 15.51 -3.87 -11.81
CA LYS A 91 14.66 -4.38 -10.74
C LYS A 91 13.27 -3.77 -10.84
N SER A 92 12.25 -4.63 -10.74
CA SER A 92 10.86 -4.21 -10.82
C SER A 92 10.27 -3.98 -9.44
N TYR A 93 9.48 -2.91 -9.29
CA TYR A 93 8.77 -2.54 -8.07
C TYR A 93 7.29 -2.36 -8.37
N SER A 94 6.43 -2.94 -7.54
CA SER A 94 5.00 -2.67 -7.58
C SER A 94 4.73 -1.27 -7.03
N MET A 95 3.88 -0.51 -7.72
CA MET A 95 3.53 0.84 -7.32
C MET A 95 2.13 0.88 -6.73
N PHE A 96 1.97 1.59 -5.63
CA PHE A 96 0.73 1.71 -4.92
C PHE A 96 0.47 3.19 -4.58
N ILE A 97 -0.71 3.69 -4.88
CA ILE A 97 -1.11 5.07 -4.58
C ILE A 97 -2.17 5.03 -3.49
N CYS A 98 -1.93 5.72 -2.39
CA CYS A 98 -2.87 5.77 -1.28
C CYS A 98 -2.77 7.09 -0.51
N ASP A 99 -3.82 7.37 0.24
CA ASP A 99 -3.82 8.47 1.19
C ASP A 99 -3.11 8.11 2.52
N GLN A 100 -3.02 9.08 3.41
CA GLN A 100 -2.37 8.95 4.71
C GLN A 100 -3.04 7.94 5.66
N ASN A 101 -4.31 7.62 5.43
CA ASN A 101 -5.10 6.75 6.32
C ASN A 101 -5.02 5.27 5.94
N PHE A 102 -4.45 4.94 4.79
CA PHE A 102 -4.45 3.58 4.24
C PHE A 102 -3.87 2.56 5.23
N PHE A 103 -2.68 2.82 5.74
CA PHE A 103 -1.98 1.87 6.62
C PHE A 103 -2.73 1.66 7.93
N ASP A 104 -3.29 2.71 8.51
CA ASP A 104 -4.07 2.63 9.74
C ASP A 104 -5.42 1.94 9.51
N THR A 105 -6.09 2.18 8.39
CA THR A 105 -7.38 1.54 8.05
C THR A 105 -7.21 0.03 7.89
N TYR A 106 -6.11 -0.42 7.28
CA TYR A 106 -5.80 -1.83 7.14
C TYR A 106 -4.98 -2.42 8.28
N GLY A 107 -4.65 -1.64 9.31
CA GLY A 107 -3.84 -2.10 10.45
C GLY A 107 -2.43 -2.55 10.06
N ILE A 108 -1.86 -1.97 9.00
CA ILE A 108 -0.52 -2.27 8.52
C ILE A 108 0.50 -1.53 9.39
N ASN A 109 1.43 -2.27 10.00
CA ASN A 109 2.39 -1.70 10.91
C ASN A 109 3.63 -1.16 10.19
N PHE A 110 4.18 -0.08 10.71
CA PHE A 110 5.48 0.43 10.30
C PHE A 110 6.62 -0.31 11.02
N ALA A 111 7.67 -0.64 10.26
CA ALA A 111 8.95 -1.07 10.81
C ALA A 111 9.81 0.15 11.18
N GLN A 112 9.75 1.22 10.37
CA GLN A 112 10.44 2.48 10.60
C GLN A 112 9.62 3.65 10.06
N GLY A 113 9.79 4.84 10.65
CA GLY A 113 9.16 6.07 10.16
C GLY A 113 7.66 6.13 10.39
N LYS A 114 6.95 6.83 9.53
CA LYS A 114 5.51 7.12 9.65
C LYS A 114 4.81 7.21 8.31
N THR A 115 3.48 7.32 8.36
CA THR A 115 2.62 7.53 7.18
C THR A 115 2.81 8.94 6.59
N PHE A 116 2.19 9.17 5.43
CA PHE A 116 2.13 10.48 4.78
C PHE A 116 1.44 11.52 5.68
N GLU A 117 1.85 12.77 5.55
CA GLU A 117 1.07 13.89 6.07
C GLU A 117 -0.11 14.18 5.12
N PRO A 118 -1.22 14.75 5.60
CA PRO A 118 -2.37 15.06 4.74
C PRO A 118 -2.00 15.85 3.49
N ASN A 119 -1.17 16.87 3.62
CA ASN A 119 -0.68 17.68 2.51
C ASN A 119 0.18 16.90 1.50
N ASP A 120 0.81 15.81 1.90
CA ASP A 120 1.57 14.96 0.97
C ASP A 120 0.63 14.10 0.12
N ALA A 121 -0.47 13.62 0.72
CA ALA A 121 -1.45 12.75 0.06
C ALA A 121 -2.44 13.50 -0.84
N GLU A 122 -2.56 14.82 -0.71
CA GLU A 122 -3.42 15.66 -1.56
C GLU A 122 -2.71 16.21 -2.80
N ARG A 123 -1.41 15.93 -2.95
CA ARG A 123 -0.61 16.43 -4.06
C ARG A 123 -0.92 15.68 -5.36
N SER A 124 -0.85 16.43 -6.47
CA SER A 124 -0.78 15.83 -7.79
C SER A 124 0.48 14.95 -7.90
N TRP A 125 0.40 13.87 -8.66
CA TRP A 125 1.48 12.94 -8.95
C TRP A 125 2.83 13.62 -9.24
N ASN A 126 2.83 14.66 -10.05
CA ASN A 126 4.05 15.39 -10.45
C ASN A 126 4.78 16.08 -9.27
N ASN A 127 4.10 16.25 -8.15
CA ASN A 127 4.62 16.94 -6.97
C ASN A 127 4.96 15.98 -5.82
N VAL A 128 4.77 14.67 -5.99
CA VAL A 128 5.17 13.68 -5.01
C VAL A 128 6.70 13.66 -4.92
N ARG A 129 7.24 13.75 -3.72
CA ARG A 129 8.68 13.69 -3.44
C ARG A 129 9.00 12.80 -2.24
N LYS A 130 7.97 12.25 -1.60
CA LYS A 130 8.07 11.35 -0.45
C LYS A 130 7.45 10.01 -0.78
N VAL A 131 8.08 8.95 -0.35
CA VAL A 131 7.62 7.57 -0.56
C VAL A 131 7.66 6.78 0.74
N ILE A 132 6.81 5.77 0.81
CA ILE A 132 6.87 4.70 1.80
C ILE A 132 7.19 3.43 1.03
N ILE A 133 7.99 2.55 1.60
CA ILE A 133 8.35 1.27 0.98
C ILE A 133 8.04 0.13 1.94
N ASN A 134 7.86 -1.10 1.42
CA ASN A 134 7.81 -2.26 2.30
C ASN A 134 9.23 -2.82 2.56
N GLU A 135 9.36 -3.71 3.55
CA GLU A 135 10.63 -4.33 3.89
C GLU A 135 11.26 -5.05 2.69
N LYS A 136 10.42 -5.67 1.84
CA LYS A 136 10.87 -6.34 0.62
C LYS A 136 11.50 -5.37 -0.38
N ALA A 137 10.93 -4.19 -0.57
CA ALA A 137 11.53 -3.16 -1.41
C ALA A 137 12.83 -2.60 -0.79
N ALA A 138 12.87 -2.39 0.52
CA ALA A 138 14.07 -1.97 1.21
C ALA A 138 15.22 -2.98 1.01
N GLN A 139 14.95 -4.27 1.14
CA GLN A 139 15.92 -5.34 0.87
C GLN A 139 16.36 -5.33 -0.60
N GLN A 140 15.44 -5.16 -1.54
CA GLN A 140 15.74 -5.14 -2.97
C GLN A 140 16.61 -3.94 -3.37
N PHE A 141 16.44 -2.78 -2.70
CA PHE A 141 17.34 -1.63 -2.83
C PHE A 141 18.71 -1.85 -2.16
N GLY A 142 18.87 -2.92 -1.37
CA GLY A 142 20.11 -3.18 -0.63
C GLY A 142 20.25 -2.29 0.61
N PHE A 143 19.14 -1.88 1.22
CA PHE A 143 19.16 -1.26 2.55
C PHE A 143 19.26 -2.33 3.64
N ASP A 144 20.04 -2.04 4.67
CA ASP A 144 20.08 -2.85 5.89
C ASP A 144 18.92 -2.40 6.82
N LEU A 145 17.95 -3.26 7.02
CA LEU A 145 16.79 -2.99 7.88
C LEU A 145 17.13 -2.76 9.35
N LYS A 146 18.35 -3.12 9.77
CA LYS A 146 18.85 -2.83 11.12
C LYS A 146 19.32 -1.38 11.29
N GLN A 147 19.54 -0.69 10.19
CA GLN A 147 19.92 0.72 10.18
C GLN A 147 18.73 1.61 9.92
N ASN A 148 18.84 2.90 10.25
CA ASN A 148 17.80 3.87 9.93
C ASN A 148 17.80 4.16 8.41
N ILE A 149 16.67 3.86 7.76
CA ILE A 149 16.45 4.08 6.32
C ILE A 149 15.73 5.41 6.09
N ILE A 150 15.11 5.98 7.11
CA ILE A 150 14.32 7.21 6.97
C ILE A 150 15.22 8.39 6.58
N GLY A 151 14.79 9.16 5.58
CA GLY A 151 15.56 10.25 4.97
C GLY A 151 16.50 9.80 3.85
N GLN A 152 16.72 8.49 3.65
CA GLN A 152 17.43 7.99 2.49
C GLN A 152 16.60 8.27 1.22
N LYS A 153 17.29 8.35 0.08
CA LYS A 153 16.66 8.70 -1.19
C LYS A 153 16.80 7.60 -2.24
N ILE A 154 15.74 7.42 -2.98
CA ILE A 154 15.72 6.66 -4.24
C ILE A 154 15.51 7.63 -5.39
N THR A 155 15.88 7.25 -6.60
CA THR A 155 15.68 8.07 -7.80
C THR A 155 14.84 7.31 -8.82
N TRP A 156 13.87 7.99 -9.38
CA TRP A 156 13.03 7.58 -10.51
C TRP A 156 12.80 8.80 -11.39
N GLY A 157 13.82 9.12 -12.19
CA GLY A 157 13.93 10.42 -12.86
C GLY A 157 14.25 11.55 -11.88
N GLU A 158 13.47 11.70 -10.84
CA GLU A 158 13.60 12.68 -9.76
C GLU A 158 13.93 11.98 -8.42
N PRO A 159 14.49 12.71 -7.45
CA PRO A 159 14.73 12.13 -6.11
C PRO A 159 13.46 12.05 -5.29
N PHE A 160 13.28 10.88 -4.62
CA PHE A 160 12.21 10.64 -3.66
C PHE A 160 12.79 10.26 -2.31
N GLU A 161 12.31 10.91 -1.26
CA GLU A 161 12.71 10.65 0.12
C GLU A 161 11.87 9.51 0.73
N ILE A 162 12.51 8.54 1.35
CA ILE A 162 11.85 7.46 2.09
C ILE A 162 11.47 8.01 3.47
N ILE A 163 10.17 8.13 3.75
CA ILE A 163 9.65 8.61 5.03
C ILE A 163 9.12 7.50 5.93
N GLY A 164 8.92 6.31 5.38
CA GLY A 164 8.44 5.15 6.12
C GLY A 164 8.82 3.84 5.47
N VAL A 165 8.99 2.83 6.31
CA VAL A 165 9.13 1.43 5.91
C VAL A 165 8.02 0.66 6.62
N VAL A 166 7.11 0.06 5.85
CA VAL A 166 6.06 -0.81 6.41
C VAL A 166 6.54 -2.25 6.48
N LYS A 167 6.09 -2.97 7.50
CA LYS A 167 6.30 -4.41 7.58
C LYS A 167 5.68 -5.10 6.37
N ASP A 168 6.30 -6.18 5.94
CA ASP A 168 5.78 -6.99 4.87
C ASP A 168 4.41 -7.57 5.25
N TYR A 169 3.47 -7.51 4.33
CA TYR A 169 2.14 -8.11 4.46
C TYR A 169 1.72 -8.78 3.14
N HIS A 170 0.83 -9.74 3.24
CA HIS A 170 0.30 -10.45 2.07
C HIS A 170 -0.82 -9.63 1.42
N HIS A 171 -0.45 -8.83 0.42
CA HIS A 171 -1.42 -8.06 -0.39
C HIS A 171 -2.37 -8.96 -1.18
N LEU A 172 -1.85 -10.08 -1.68
CA LEU A 172 -2.59 -11.13 -2.36
C LEU A 172 -2.75 -12.36 -1.45
N SER A 173 -2.81 -13.52 -2.02
CA SER A 173 -2.90 -14.78 -1.25
C SER A 173 -1.55 -15.19 -0.66
N PHE A 174 -1.54 -16.05 0.37
CA PHE A 174 -0.33 -16.68 0.91
C PHE A 174 0.47 -17.51 -0.11
N ARG A 175 -0.14 -17.85 -1.25
CA ARG A 175 0.54 -18.59 -2.33
C ARG A 175 1.47 -17.69 -3.14
N GLU A 176 1.29 -16.39 -3.06
CA GLU A 176 2.09 -15.42 -3.80
C GLU A 176 3.15 -14.80 -2.90
N GLN A 177 4.32 -14.62 -3.47
CA GLN A 177 5.39 -13.92 -2.76
C GLN A 177 5.04 -12.45 -2.57
N ILE A 178 5.40 -11.90 -1.42
CA ILE A 178 5.29 -10.48 -1.15
C ILE A 178 6.19 -9.74 -2.14
N LYS A 179 5.60 -8.83 -2.90
CA LYS A 179 6.33 -8.05 -3.91
C LYS A 179 6.99 -6.82 -3.28
N PRO A 180 8.18 -6.44 -3.80
CA PRO A 180 8.76 -5.14 -3.46
C PRO A 180 7.80 -4.04 -3.89
N THR A 181 7.32 -3.25 -2.93
CA THR A 181 6.25 -2.27 -3.17
C THR A 181 6.68 -0.89 -2.71
N ILE A 182 6.40 0.12 -3.53
CA ILE A 182 6.59 1.54 -3.25
C ILE A 182 5.21 2.19 -3.18
N TYR A 183 4.95 2.87 -2.08
CA TYR A 183 3.72 3.61 -1.85
C TYR A 183 3.96 5.08 -2.10
N LEU A 184 3.03 5.70 -2.82
CA LEU A 184 3.05 7.10 -3.19
C LEU A 184 1.86 7.80 -2.53
N GLY A 185 2.15 8.85 -1.78
CA GLY A 185 1.13 9.73 -1.23
C GLY A 185 0.59 10.63 -2.34
N SER A 186 -0.56 10.27 -2.89
CA SER A 186 -1.23 11.05 -3.92
C SER A 186 -2.72 10.75 -3.93
N VAL A 187 -3.46 11.62 -4.56
CA VAL A 187 -4.91 11.46 -4.74
C VAL A 187 -5.18 10.29 -5.66
N SER A 188 -5.90 9.30 -5.17
CA SER A 188 -6.44 8.22 -5.97
C SER A 188 -7.78 7.78 -5.42
N PHE A 189 -8.77 7.68 -6.27
CA PHE A 189 -10.13 7.31 -5.94
C PHE A 189 -10.57 6.03 -6.69
N GLY A 190 -9.65 5.11 -6.92
CA GLY A 190 -9.98 3.80 -7.47
C GLY A 190 -10.86 2.99 -6.52
N TYR A 191 -10.59 3.13 -5.22
CA TYR A 191 -11.33 2.48 -4.14
C TYR A 191 -11.42 3.39 -2.91
N PHE A 192 -12.55 3.29 -2.22
CA PHE A 192 -12.75 3.81 -0.87
C PHE A 192 -12.93 2.62 0.07
N THR A 193 -12.13 2.55 1.10
CA THR A 193 -12.25 1.50 2.12
C THR A 193 -12.66 2.14 3.43
N VAL A 194 -13.69 1.60 4.06
CA VAL A 194 -14.17 2.05 5.37
C VAL A 194 -14.13 0.89 6.36
N GLN A 195 -13.68 1.16 7.56
CA GLN A 195 -13.82 0.27 8.70
C GLN A 195 -15.08 0.68 9.47
N VAL A 196 -16.02 -0.25 9.59
CA VAL A 196 -17.30 0.00 10.25
C VAL A 196 -17.33 -0.55 11.68
N ASP A 197 -18.25 -0.04 12.48
CA ASP A 197 -18.55 -0.59 13.81
C ASP A 197 -19.26 -1.94 13.71
N SER A 198 -19.09 -2.80 14.71
CA SER A 198 -19.77 -4.10 14.84
C SER A 198 -21.10 -3.94 15.53
#